data_80e597c58f7fcd654f4728d4053849ca
#
_entry.id   80e597c58f7fcd654f4728d4053849ca
#
_cell.length_a   1.000
_cell.length_b   1.000
_cell.length_c   1.000
_cell.angle_alpha   90.00
_cell.angle_beta   90.00
_cell.angle_gamma   90.00
#
_symmetry.space_group_name_H-M   'P 1'
#
loop_
_entity.id
_entity.type
_entity.pdbx_description
1 polymer ?
#
loop_
_entity_poly.entity_id
_entity_poly.type
_entity_poly.pdbx_seq_one_letter_code
_entity_poly.pdbx_strand_id
1 'polypeptide(L)'
;TPEINYCDELGPGEIGFINASIKSVADCKVGDTIAELNDQKIKPLPGFKPSLPVVFCGIYPVDTSDYERLKESFEKLALNDSSFTYENETSAALGYGFRCGFLGLLHLEVTTERLRREFDLDLITTAPGVVYKVIDRNKNEIVIRNPSELPDPAEIDKILEPWVKSTIIVPQDYLGTVFTLCIEKRGKQKNLNIQNNRAILEMELPLNEIVIDFYDKLKSYSKGYASFDYQVYDYFEGDLVKLNILVNSETVDAFSNIVHKTRAETIG
;
A
#
# COMPACT_ATOMS: atom_id res chain seq x y z
N THR A 1 32.18 -0.92 -6.13
CA THR A 1 31.64 -2.19 -5.64
C THR A 1 32.79 -2.97 -5.06
N PRO A 2 32.69 -3.51 -3.85
CA PRO A 2 33.70 -4.35 -3.28
C PRO A 2 33.90 -5.62 -4.11
N GLU A 3 35.14 -6.10 -4.15
CA GLU A 3 35.47 -7.38 -4.78
C GLU A 3 34.68 -8.51 -4.10
N ILE A 4 34.25 -9.49 -4.90
CA ILE A 4 33.59 -10.69 -4.36
C ILE A 4 34.70 -11.57 -3.82
N ASN A 5 34.72 -11.74 -2.49
CA ASN A 5 35.60 -12.67 -1.81
C ASN A 5 34.81 -13.93 -1.45
N TYR A 6 35.28 -15.08 -1.87
CA TYR A 6 34.72 -16.35 -1.49
C TYR A 6 35.18 -16.72 -0.06
N CYS A 7 34.25 -17.13 0.77
CA CYS A 7 34.51 -17.63 2.12
C CYS A 7 33.74 -18.94 2.33
N ASP A 8 34.30 -19.80 3.19
CA ASP A 8 33.72 -21.10 3.49
C ASP A 8 32.65 -21.02 4.59
N GLU A 9 32.65 -19.95 5.38
CA GLU A 9 31.74 -19.75 6.49
C GLU A 9 31.44 -18.26 6.72
N LEU A 10 30.28 -17.96 7.30
CA LEU A 10 29.93 -16.68 7.86
C LEU A 10 29.70 -16.79 9.35
N GLY A 11 30.48 -16.02 10.13
CA GLY A 11 30.37 -15.98 11.57
C GLY A 11 29.23 -15.09 12.08
N PRO A 12 28.99 -15.10 13.41
CA PRO A 12 27.96 -14.26 14.01
C PRO A 12 28.19 -12.77 13.74
N GLY A 13 27.18 -12.10 13.18
CA GLY A 13 27.22 -10.67 12.84
C GLY A 13 27.82 -10.38 11.46
N GLU A 14 28.26 -11.35 10.71
CA GLU A 14 28.75 -11.18 9.35
C GLU A 14 27.61 -11.21 8.34
N ILE A 15 27.80 -10.50 7.24
CA ILE A 15 26.85 -10.39 6.12
C ILE A 15 27.52 -10.91 4.86
N GLY A 16 26.82 -11.75 4.11
CA GLY A 16 27.34 -12.31 2.88
C GLY A 16 26.24 -12.72 1.90
N PHE A 17 26.67 -13.23 0.74
CA PHE A 17 25.79 -13.78 -0.28
C PHE A 17 25.88 -15.30 -0.27
N ILE A 18 24.74 -15.97 -0.30
CA ILE A 18 24.65 -17.43 -0.35
C ILE A 18 24.03 -17.83 -1.70
N ASN A 19 24.70 -18.73 -2.41
CA ASN A 19 24.16 -19.37 -3.60
C ASN A 19 23.84 -20.82 -3.27
N ALA A 20 22.55 -21.14 -3.16
CA ALA A 20 22.07 -22.46 -2.75
C ALA A 20 21.35 -23.20 -3.89
N SER A 21 21.51 -22.81 -5.16
CA SER A 21 20.84 -23.40 -6.32
C SER A 21 19.31 -23.48 -6.19
N ILE A 22 18.70 -22.52 -5.49
CA ILE A 22 17.25 -22.41 -5.34
C ILE A 22 16.68 -22.03 -6.70
N LYS A 23 15.74 -22.82 -7.20
CA LYS A 23 15.17 -22.65 -8.55
C LYS A 23 13.99 -21.69 -8.58
N SER A 24 13.32 -21.50 -7.46
CA SER A 24 12.17 -20.62 -7.34
C SER A 24 12.40 -19.59 -6.22
N VAL A 25 12.27 -18.31 -6.53
CA VAL A 25 12.36 -17.23 -5.53
C VAL A 25 11.22 -17.32 -4.50
N ALA A 26 10.09 -17.89 -4.88
CA ALA A 26 8.96 -18.12 -3.97
C ALA A 26 9.31 -19.06 -2.79
N ASP A 27 10.34 -19.88 -2.96
CA ASP A 27 10.81 -20.84 -1.94
C ASP A 27 11.72 -20.18 -0.89
N CYS A 28 12.05 -18.88 -1.05
CA CYS A 28 12.96 -18.15 -0.17
C CYS A 28 12.37 -16.78 0.16
N LYS A 29 12.00 -16.56 1.40
CA LYS A 29 11.38 -15.31 1.86
C LYS A 29 12.31 -14.50 2.73
N VAL A 30 12.17 -13.18 2.70
CA VAL A 30 12.88 -12.29 3.62
C VAL A 30 12.50 -12.63 5.06
N GLY A 31 13.51 -12.92 5.88
CA GLY A 31 13.33 -13.36 7.27
C GLY A 31 13.37 -14.87 7.48
N ASP A 32 13.55 -15.66 6.42
CA ASP A 32 13.76 -17.10 6.56
C ASP A 32 15.06 -17.39 7.32
N THR A 33 15.05 -18.49 8.06
CA THR A 33 16.21 -18.97 8.82
C THR A 33 16.81 -20.17 8.10
N ILE A 34 18.10 -20.09 7.81
CA ILE A 34 18.87 -21.20 7.22
C ILE A 34 19.33 -22.12 8.32
N ALA A 35 19.13 -23.42 8.15
CA ALA A 35 19.42 -24.45 9.13
C ALA A 35 19.97 -25.72 8.47
N GLU A 36 20.62 -26.57 9.25
CA GLU A 36 20.99 -27.92 8.79
C GLU A 36 19.74 -28.78 8.54
N LEU A 37 19.75 -29.56 7.47
CA LEU A 37 18.60 -30.36 7.02
C LEU A 37 18.04 -31.31 8.10
N ASN A 38 18.89 -31.77 9.00
CA ASN A 38 18.52 -32.75 10.02
C ASN A 38 18.27 -32.14 11.41
N ASP A 39 18.39 -30.82 11.57
CA ASP A 39 18.16 -30.16 12.86
C ASP A 39 16.69 -29.76 13.03
N GLN A 40 15.87 -30.68 13.52
CA GLN A 40 14.44 -30.46 13.80
C GLN A 40 14.18 -29.50 15.00
N LYS A 41 15.21 -29.05 15.71
CA LYS A 41 15.08 -28.19 16.90
C LYS A 41 15.17 -26.70 16.57
N ILE A 42 15.61 -26.35 15.39
CA ILE A 42 15.75 -24.96 14.98
C ILE A 42 14.36 -24.35 14.77
N LYS A 43 14.14 -23.24 15.46
CA LYS A 43 12.94 -22.41 15.27
C LYS A 43 13.35 -21.13 14.54
N PRO A 44 12.49 -20.60 13.63
CA PRO A 44 12.73 -19.32 13.01
C PRO A 44 13.02 -18.24 14.05
N LEU A 45 14.00 -17.39 13.78
CA LEU A 45 14.33 -16.28 14.68
C LEU A 45 13.14 -15.29 14.73
N PRO A 46 12.71 -14.87 15.92
CA PRO A 46 11.61 -13.92 16.05
C PRO A 46 12.04 -12.53 15.60
N GLY A 47 11.07 -11.74 15.12
CA GLY A 47 11.28 -10.32 14.81
C GLY A 47 11.13 -9.95 13.34
N PHE A 48 11.24 -10.88 12.42
CA PHE A 48 10.91 -10.63 11.03
C PHE A 48 9.40 -10.70 10.82
N LYS A 49 8.83 -9.57 10.42
CA LYS A 49 7.42 -9.50 10.00
C LYS A 49 7.38 -9.41 8.48
N PRO A 50 6.53 -10.16 7.80
CA PRO A 50 6.35 -9.99 6.36
C PRO A 50 5.89 -8.56 6.08
N SER A 51 6.46 -7.95 5.05
CA SER A 51 5.97 -6.67 4.55
C SER A 51 4.61 -6.90 3.90
N LEU A 52 3.56 -6.36 4.49
CA LEU A 52 2.21 -6.47 3.95
C LEU A 52 1.90 -5.24 3.10
N PRO A 53 1.38 -5.43 1.89
CA PRO A 53 0.88 -4.33 1.08
C PRO A 53 -0.22 -3.56 1.80
N VAL A 54 -0.17 -2.24 1.70
CA VAL A 54 -1.16 -1.34 2.31
C VAL A 54 -1.91 -0.50 1.29
N VAL A 55 -1.36 -0.38 0.08
CA VAL A 55 -1.95 0.34 -1.05
C VAL A 55 -2.22 -0.64 -2.18
N PHE A 56 -3.40 -0.58 -2.77
CA PHE A 56 -3.82 -1.46 -3.85
C PHE A 56 -4.34 -0.65 -5.02
N CYS A 57 -3.99 -1.05 -6.24
CA CYS A 57 -4.61 -0.52 -7.46
C CYS A 57 -4.69 -1.61 -8.53
N GLY A 58 -5.57 -1.42 -9.49
CA GLY A 58 -5.60 -2.19 -10.71
C GLY A 58 -4.56 -1.66 -11.72
N ILE A 59 -3.83 -2.54 -12.38
CA ILE A 59 -2.92 -2.22 -13.48
C ILE A 59 -3.38 -2.98 -14.72
N TYR A 60 -3.66 -2.24 -15.79
CA TYR A 60 -4.19 -2.77 -17.04
C TYR A 60 -3.30 -2.33 -18.19
N PRO A 61 -3.05 -3.18 -19.19
CA PRO A 61 -2.39 -2.74 -20.41
C PRO A 61 -3.34 -1.86 -21.23
N VAL A 62 -2.81 -0.84 -21.91
CA VAL A 62 -3.60 -0.01 -22.85
C VAL A 62 -4.05 -0.87 -24.03
N ASP A 63 -3.16 -1.71 -24.57
CA ASP A 63 -3.48 -2.71 -25.57
C ASP A 63 -3.70 -4.08 -24.90
N THR A 64 -4.90 -4.65 -25.09
CA THR A 64 -5.25 -5.96 -24.50
C THR A 64 -4.34 -7.10 -24.97
N SER A 65 -3.66 -6.96 -26.11
CA SER A 65 -2.69 -7.94 -26.60
C SER A 65 -1.42 -8.01 -25.73
N ASP A 66 -1.13 -6.98 -24.95
CA ASP A 66 0.02 -6.91 -24.04
C ASP A 66 -0.23 -7.60 -22.67
N TYR A 67 -1.41 -8.21 -22.45
CA TYR A 67 -1.73 -8.84 -21.16
C TYR A 67 -0.71 -9.92 -20.74
N GLU A 68 -0.36 -10.83 -21.63
CA GLU A 68 0.62 -11.90 -21.30
C GLU A 68 2.02 -11.29 -21.06
N ARG A 69 2.40 -10.26 -21.81
CA ARG A 69 3.64 -9.55 -21.63
C ARG A 69 3.70 -8.81 -20.29
N LEU A 70 2.58 -8.22 -19.85
CA LEU A 70 2.45 -7.61 -18.54
C LEU A 70 2.60 -8.64 -17.42
N LYS A 71 1.98 -9.83 -17.56
CA LYS A 71 2.12 -10.93 -16.62
C LYS A 71 3.56 -11.40 -16.47
N GLU A 72 4.27 -11.65 -17.58
CA GLU A 72 5.68 -12.00 -17.55
C GLU A 72 6.55 -10.92 -16.89
N SER A 73 6.18 -9.66 -17.09
CA SER A 73 6.89 -8.54 -16.48
C SER A 73 6.71 -8.50 -14.97
N PHE A 74 5.51 -8.81 -14.47
CA PHE A 74 5.28 -8.95 -13.03
C PHE A 74 6.04 -10.12 -12.41
N GLU A 75 6.11 -11.25 -13.09
CA GLU A 75 6.92 -12.39 -12.65
C GLU A 75 8.39 -12.00 -12.50
N LYS A 76 8.93 -11.27 -13.47
CA LYS A 76 10.32 -10.75 -13.43
C LYS A 76 10.54 -9.72 -12.34
N LEU A 77 9.58 -8.80 -12.11
CA LEU A 77 9.66 -7.82 -11.03
C LEU A 77 9.62 -8.47 -9.66
N ALA A 78 8.74 -9.47 -9.45
CA ALA A 78 8.60 -10.19 -8.20
C ALA A 78 9.89 -10.94 -7.79
N LEU A 79 10.77 -11.27 -8.74
CA LEU A 79 12.09 -11.83 -8.45
C LEU A 79 12.99 -10.86 -7.65
N ASN A 80 12.81 -9.57 -7.85
CA ASN A 80 13.63 -8.53 -7.22
C ASN A 80 12.90 -7.80 -6.09
N ASP A 81 11.58 -7.97 -5.99
CA ASP A 81 10.74 -7.28 -5.02
C ASP A 81 9.73 -8.24 -4.41
N SER A 82 10.10 -8.81 -3.27
CA SER A 82 9.25 -9.75 -2.53
C SER A 82 8.06 -9.10 -1.82
N SER A 83 7.98 -7.78 -1.78
CA SER A 83 6.89 -7.03 -1.17
C SER A 83 5.78 -6.67 -2.17
N PHE A 84 6.05 -6.81 -3.46
CA PHE A 84 5.08 -6.63 -4.51
C PHE A 84 4.18 -7.87 -4.63
N THR A 85 2.86 -7.66 -4.61
CA THR A 85 1.88 -8.73 -4.80
C THR A 85 0.96 -8.40 -5.97
N TYR A 86 0.53 -9.40 -6.71
CA TYR A 86 -0.41 -9.23 -7.81
C TYR A 86 -1.33 -10.44 -7.93
N GLU A 87 -2.55 -10.21 -8.35
CA GLU A 87 -3.57 -11.22 -8.64
C GLU A 87 -4.36 -10.81 -9.88
N ASN A 88 -4.90 -11.77 -10.60
CA ASN A 88 -5.67 -11.48 -11.81
C ASN A 88 -6.92 -10.66 -11.46
N GLU A 89 -7.20 -9.65 -12.25
CA GLU A 89 -8.39 -8.81 -12.13
C GLU A 89 -9.02 -8.60 -13.51
N THR A 90 -10.33 -8.46 -13.53
CA THR A 90 -11.08 -8.15 -14.75
C THR A 90 -11.96 -6.94 -14.50
N SER A 91 -11.88 -5.94 -15.35
CA SER A 91 -12.72 -4.76 -15.36
C SER A 91 -13.63 -4.80 -16.60
N ALA A 92 -14.90 -4.46 -16.41
CA ALA A 92 -15.83 -4.35 -17.52
C ALA A 92 -15.40 -3.26 -18.53
N ALA A 93 -14.76 -2.19 -18.05
CA ALA A 93 -14.31 -1.08 -18.86
C ALA A 93 -12.91 -1.26 -19.46
N LEU A 94 -11.98 -1.90 -18.72
CA LEU A 94 -10.55 -1.98 -19.08
C LEU A 94 -10.11 -3.37 -19.53
N GLY A 95 -10.98 -4.40 -19.39
CA GLY A 95 -10.66 -5.77 -19.77
C GLY A 95 -9.82 -6.50 -18.70
N TYR A 96 -8.88 -7.32 -19.16
CA TYR A 96 -8.03 -8.12 -18.28
C TYR A 96 -6.82 -7.32 -17.79
N GLY A 97 -6.54 -7.43 -16.51
CA GLY A 97 -5.42 -6.78 -15.83
C GLY A 97 -5.07 -7.48 -14.53
N PHE A 98 -4.45 -6.75 -13.64
CA PHE A 98 -3.99 -7.28 -12.36
C PHE A 98 -4.30 -6.31 -11.22
N ARG A 99 -4.80 -6.84 -10.11
CA ARG A 99 -4.86 -6.14 -8.82
C ARG A 99 -3.53 -6.26 -8.14
N CYS A 100 -2.85 -5.14 -7.95
CA CYS A 100 -1.50 -5.09 -7.40
C CYS A 100 -1.50 -4.47 -6.02
N GLY A 101 -0.67 -5.03 -5.13
CA GLY A 101 -0.47 -4.54 -3.77
C GLY A 101 0.93 -3.99 -3.57
N PHE A 102 1.02 -2.82 -2.92
CA PHE A 102 2.24 -2.04 -2.73
C PHE A 102 2.41 -1.62 -1.28
N LEU A 103 3.65 -1.38 -0.85
CA LEU A 103 3.96 -0.87 0.49
C LEU A 103 3.55 0.59 0.70
N GLY A 104 3.32 1.33 -0.38
CA GLY A 104 2.93 2.74 -0.37
C GLY A 104 2.92 3.32 -1.78
N LEU A 105 2.58 4.62 -1.91
CA LEU A 105 2.50 5.30 -3.20
C LEU A 105 3.82 5.31 -3.97
N LEU A 106 4.93 5.65 -3.31
CA LEU A 106 6.24 5.67 -3.96
C LEU A 106 6.60 4.31 -4.55
N HIS A 107 6.26 3.23 -3.83
CA HIS A 107 6.47 1.88 -4.34
C HIS A 107 5.61 1.60 -5.58
N LEU A 108 4.35 2.05 -5.59
CA LEU A 108 3.47 1.99 -6.75
C LEU A 108 4.05 2.76 -7.95
N GLU A 109 4.47 4.01 -7.74
CA GLU A 109 5.03 4.87 -8.79
C GLU A 109 6.30 4.28 -9.40
N VAL A 110 7.25 3.85 -8.55
CA VAL A 110 8.50 3.22 -9.00
C VAL A 110 8.21 1.94 -9.78
N THR A 111 7.33 1.08 -9.28
CA THR A 111 6.98 -0.17 -9.98
C THR A 111 6.32 0.09 -11.33
N THR A 112 5.38 1.02 -11.38
CA THR A 112 4.70 1.39 -12.63
C THR A 112 5.69 2.00 -13.64
N GLU A 113 6.60 2.85 -13.18
CA GLU A 113 7.61 3.46 -14.05
C GLU A 113 8.62 2.42 -14.56
N ARG A 114 8.97 1.43 -13.73
CA ARG A 114 9.80 0.30 -14.17
C ARG A 114 9.11 -0.53 -15.24
N LEU A 115 7.82 -0.83 -15.08
CA LEU A 115 7.05 -1.54 -16.10
C LEU A 115 7.05 -0.80 -17.44
N ARG A 116 6.91 0.52 -17.42
CA ARG A 116 6.95 1.34 -18.62
C ARG A 116 8.34 1.36 -19.27
N ARG A 117 9.39 1.58 -18.49
CA ARG A 117 10.75 1.79 -19.01
C ARG A 117 11.51 0.51 -19.30
N GLU A 118 11.42 -0.49 -18.41
CA GLU A 118 12.20 -1.72 -18.55
C GLU A 118 11.50 -2.73 -19.48
N PHE A 119 10.16 -2.69 -19.53
CA PHE A 119 9.37 -3.66 -20.31
C PHE A 119 8.60 -3.03 -21.48
N ASP A 120 8.72 -1.69 -21.67
CA ASP A 120 8.08 -0.96 -22.76
C ASP A 120 6.57 -1.25 -22.84
N LEU A 121 5.88 -1.07 -21.71
CA LEU A 121 4.45 -1.30 -21.56
C LEU A 121 3.71 0.01 -21.33
N ASP A 122 2.68 0.25 -22.13
CA ASP A 122 1.72 1.33 -21.86
C ASP A 122 0.61 0.83 -20.91
N LEU A 123 0.49 1.50 -19.77
CA LEU A 123 -0.33 1.03 -18.66
C LEU A 123 -1.36 2.06 -18.20
N ILE A 124 -2.53 1.58 -17.87
CA ILE A 124 -3.58 2.29 -17.14
C ILE A 124 -3.55 1.81 -15.70
N THR A 125 -3.48 2.74 -14.76
CA THR A 125 -3.59 2.46 -13.32
C THR A 125 -4.91 3.03 -12.80
N THR A 126 -5.65 2.24 -12.01
CA THR A 126 -6.82 2.74 -11.29
C THR A 126 -6.40 3.60 -10.11
N ALA A 127 -7.32 4.35 -9.52
CA ALA A 127 -7.04 5.10 -8.32
C ALA A 127 -6.54 4.17 -7.20
N PRO A 128 -5.45 4.54 -6.51
CA PRO A 128 -4.95 3.75 -5.40
C PRO A 128 -5.95 3.77 -4.24
N GLY A 129 -6.18 2.64 -3.63
CA GLY A 129 -7.08 2.46 -2.50
C GLY A 129 -6.45 1.61 -1.40
N VAL A 130 -7.18 1.45 -0.32
CA VAL A 130 -6.78 0.65 0.84
C VAL A 130 -7.71 -0.56 0.98
N VAL A 131 -7.34 -1.50 1.85
CA VAL A 131 -8.20 -2.65 2.15
C VAL A 131 -9.22 -2.24 3.19
N TYR A 132 -10.49 -2.47 2.91
CA TYR A 132 -11.59 -2.29 3.85
C TYR A 132 -12.06 -3.63 4.40
N LYS A 133 -12.73 -3.59 5.53
CA LYS A 133 -13.43 -4.74 6.09
C LYS A 133 -14.91 -4.38 6.21
N VAL A 134 -15.76 -5.24 5.71
CA VAL A 134 -17.21 -5.10 5.82
C VAL A 134 -17.73 -6.13 6.78
N ILE A 135 -18.53 -5.72 7.74
CA ILE A 135 -19.31 -6.62 8.58
C ILE A 135 -20.71 -6.68 7.98
N ASP A 136 -21.13 -7.86 7.56
CA ASP A 136 -22.48 -8.06 7.06
C ASP A 136 -23.51 -8.15 8.21
N ARG A 137 -24.79 -8.20 7.89
CA ARG A 137 -25.87 -8.35 8.88
C ARG A 137 -25.83 -9.67 9.63
N ASN A 138 -25.15 -10.68 9.08
CA ASN A 138 -24.95 -11.99 9.73
C ASN A 138 -23.70 -12.01 10.60
N LYS A 139 -23.00 -10.85 10.75
CA LYS A 139 -21.74 -10.68 11.50
C LYS A 139 -20.54 -11.39 10.89
N ASN A 140 -20.58 -11.73 9.61
CA ASN A 140 -19.40 -12.20 8.91
C ASN A 140 -18.51 -11.02 8.49
N GLU A 141 -17.19 -11.19 8.57
CA GLU A 141 -16.20 -10.23 8.09
C GLU A 141 -15.84 -10.56 6.65
N ILE A 142 -15.99 -9.57 5.76
CA ILE A 142 -15.62 -9.64 4.34
C ILE A 142 -14.52 -8.63 4.09
N VAL A 143 -13.40 -9.07 3.51
CA VAL A 143 -12.27 -8.20 3.15
C VAL A 143 -12.50 -7.66 1.74
N ILE A 144 -12.56 -6.36 1.61
CA ILE A 144 -12.79 -5.66 0.33
C ILE A 144 -11.48 -4.98 -0.11
N ARG A 145 -10.95 -5.43 -1.23
CA ARG A 145 -9.76 -4.86 -1.87
C ARG A 145 -10.11 -4.02 -3.09
N ASN A 146 -11.21 -4.36 -3.75
CA ASN A 146 -11.72 -3.65 -4.91
C ASN A 146 -13.07 -2.99 -4.56
N PRO A 147 -13.27 -1.68 -4.82
CA PRO A 147 -14.55 -1.03 -4.59
C PRO A 147 -15.74 -1.68 -5.30
N SER A 148 -15.52 -2.38 -6.42
CA SER A 148 -16.58 -3.10 -7.14
C SER A 148 -17.14 -4.29 -6.35
N GLU A 149 -16.37 -4.86 -5.45
CA GLU A 149 -16.74 -6.01 -4.60
C GLU A 149 -17.58 -5.61 -3.37
N LEU A 150 -17.80 -4.29 -3.16
CA LEU A 150 -18.58 -3.84 -2.01
C LEU A 150 -20.02 -4.38 -2.12
N PRO A 151 -20.55 -5.11 -1.14
CA PRO A 151 -21.92 -5.61 -1.12
C PRO A 151 -22.95 -4.48 -1.22
N ASP A 152 -24.21 -4.86 -1.50
CA ASP A 152 -25.32 -3.91 -1.45
C ASP A 152 -25.39 -3.24 -0.07
N PRO A 153 -25.59 -1.91 0.02
CA PRO A 153 -25.74 -1.21 1.29
C PRO A 153 -26.80 -1.82 2.22
N ALA A 154 -27.80 -2.51 1.67
CA ALA A 154 -28.82 -3.21 2.45
C ALA A 154 -28.28 -4.44 3.21
N GLU A 155 -27.17 -5.02 2.78
CA GLU A 155 -26.53 -6.19 3.38
C GLU A 155 -25.44 -5.82 4.39
N ILE A 156 -24.98 -4.57 4.36
CA ILE A 156 -23.91 -4.05 5.20
C ILE A 156 -24.46 -3.64 6.58
N ASP A 157 -23.80 -4.09 7.63
CA ASP A 157 -23.99 -3.59 9.00
C ASP A 157 -22.99 -2.46 9.27
N LYS A 158 -21.69 -2.69 8.95
CA LYS A 158 -20.59 -1.74 9.19
C LYS A 158 -19.51 -1.84 8.14
N ILE A 159 -18.87 -0.71 7.85
CA ILE A 159 -17.64 -0.67 7.06
C ILE A 159 -16.52 -0.19 7.97
N LEU A 160 -15.43 -0.95 8.01
CA LEU A 160 -14.23 -0.65 8.79
C LEU A 160 -13.12 -0.22 7.84
N GLU A 161 -12.48 0.89 8.15
CA GLU A 161 -11.33 1.42 7.41
C GLU A 161 -10.04 1.31 8.23
N PRO A 162 -8.89 1.08 7.59
CA PRO A 162 -7.60 1.02 8.28
C PRO A 162 -7.18 2.42 8.75
N TRP A 163 -6.70 2.49 9.98
CA TRP A 163 -6.15 3.70 10.58
C TRP A 163 -4.67 3.53 10.88
N VAL A 164 -3.96 4.63 10.85
CA VAL A 164 -2.53 4.69 11.15
C VAL A 164 -2.28 5.55 12.38
N LYS A 165 -1.25 5.17 13.13
CA LYS A 165 -0.55 6.07 14.05
C LYS A 165 0.57 6.73 13.29
N SER A 166 0.59 8.04 13.30
CA SER A 166 1.58 8.81 12.57
C SER A 166 2.34 9.78 13.48
N THR A 167 3.61 9.99 13.14
CA THR A 167 4.48 10.98 13.75
C THR A 167 4.91 11.99 12.68
N ILE A 168 4.57 13.23 12.89
CA ILE A 168 4.94 14.34 12.01
C ILE A 168 5.91 15.22 12.77
N ILE A 169 7.09 15.46 12.19
CA ILE A 169 8.09 16.40 12.75
C ILE A 169 8.15 17.59 11.81
N VAL A 170 7.88 18.78 12.33
CA VAL A 170 7.80 20.01 11.53
C VAL A 170 8.33 21.22 12.32
N PRO A 171 8.97 22.22 11.67
CA PRO A 171 9.28 23.47 12.33
C PRO A 171 8.02 24.15 12.89
N GLN A 172 8.15 24.79 14.05
CA GLN A 172 7.01 25.37 14.77
C GLN A 172 6.21 26.37 13.92
N ASP A 173 6.88 27.10 13.02
CA ASP A 173 6.24 28.07 12.12
C ASP A 173 5.19 27.47 11.20
N TYR A 174 5.31 26.18 10.85
CA TYR A 174 4.37 25.47 9.97
C TYR A 174 3.39 24.57 10.72
N LEU A 175 3.49 24.49 12.05
CA LEU A 175 2.66 23.58 12.86
C LEU A 175 1.16 23.81 12.63
N GLY A 176 0.72 25.08 12.62
CA GLY A 176 -0.70 25.40 12.46
C GLY A 176 -1.27 24.91 11.13
N THR A 177 -0.55 25.13 10.03
CA THR A 177 -0.98 24.71 8.69
C THR A 177 -0.99 23.19 8.56
N VAL A 178 0.03 22.52 9.10
CA VAL A 178 0.11 21.04 9.09
C VAL A 178 -0.98 20.43 9.98
N PHE A 179 -1.26 21.04 11.13
CA PHE A 179 -2.34 20.60 12.00
C PHE A 179 -3.71 20.71 11.30
N THR A 180 -3.98 21.83 10.63
CA THR A 180 -5.20 22.02 9.85
C THR A 180 -5.34 20.95 8.77
N LEU A 181 -4.27 20.66 8.02
CA LEU A 181 -4.26 19.57 7.04
C LEU A 181 -4.65 18.21 7.68
N CYS A 182 -4.08 17.90 8.84
CA CYS A 182 -4.43 16.65 9.54
C CYS A 182 -5.91 16.59 9.91
N ILE A 183 -6.50 17.69 10.39
CA ILE A 183 -7.93 17.74 10.74
C ILE A 183 -8.81 17.63 9.50
N GLU A 184 -8.47 18.30 8.39
CA GLU A 184 -9.17 18.15 7.11
C GLU A 184 -9.16 16.69 6.61
N LYS A 185 -8.11 15.95 6.94
CA LYS A 185 -7.96 14.53 6.64
C LYS A 185 -8.53 13.61 7.75
N ARG A 186 -9.49 14.09 8.51
CA ARG A 186 -10.17 13.37 9.61
C ARG A 186 -9.24 12.88 10.73
N GLY A 187 -8.07 13.53 10.86
CA GLY A 187 -7.07 13.16 11.86
C GLY A 187 -7.49 13.47 13.28
N LYS A 188 -7.05 12.63 14.22
CA LYS A 188 -7.25 12.78 15.66
C LYS A 188 -5.89 13.01 16.32
N GLN A 189 -5.71 14.18 16.96
CA GLN A 189 -4.49 14.46 17.71
C GLN A 189 -4.39 13.54 18.93
N LYS A 190 -3.22 12.95 19.14
CA LYS A 190 -2.88 12.18 20.33
C LYS A 190 -1.91 12.92 21.22
N ASN A 191 -0.86 13.47 20.66
CA ASN A 191 0.16 14.15 21.42
C ASN A 191 0.77 15.28 20.59
N LEU A 192 1.31 16.30 21.28
CA LEU A 192 2.08 17.37 20.69
C LEU A 192 3.22 17.70 21.63
N ASN A 193 4.44 17.60 21.17
CA ASN A 193 5.63 17.99 21.90
C ASN A 193 6.43 19.00 21.08
N ILE A 194 6.87 20.09 21.72
CA ILE A 194 7.68 21.12 21.08
C ILE A 194 9.04 21.14 21.73
N GLN A 195 10.07 20.88 20.92
CA GLN A 195 11.46 20.89 21.37
C GLN A 195 12.34 21.63 20.36
N ASN A 196 13.17 22.56 20.84
CA ASN A 196 14.16 23.25 20.01
C ASN A 196 13.60 23.80 18.68
N ASN A 197 12.45 24.50 18.73
CA ASN A 197 11.75 25.08 17.58
C ASN A 197 11.20 24.04 16.57
N ARG A 198 11.11 22.77 16.97
CA ARG A 198 10.45 21.71 16.20
C ARG A 198 9.28 21.15 16.98
N ALA A 199 8.16 20.97 16.28
CA ALA A 199 7.00 20.29 16.80
C ALA A 199 7.01 18.83 16.37
N ILE A 200 6.79 17.94 17.32
CA ILE A 200 6.54 16.51 17.11
C ILE A 200 5.06 16.30 17.36
N LEU A 201 4.31 16.04 16.31
CA LEU A 201 2.87 15.87 16.33
C LEU A 201 2.53 14.40 16.09
N GLU A 202 1.89 13.77 17.08
CA GLU A 202 1.38 12.40 16.96
C GLU A 202 -0.11 12.44 16.63
N MET A 203 -0.47 11.83 15.50
CA MET A 203 -1.84 11.81 14.98
C MET A 203 -2.29 10.38 14.69
N GLU A 204 -3.58 10.14 14.84
CA GLU A 204 -4.24 9.01 14.20
C GLU A 204 -4.98 9.51 12.96
N LEU A 205 -4.78 8.85 11.84
CA LEU A 205 -5.33 9.23 10.54
C LEU A 205 -5.89 7.99 9.83
N PRO A 206 -7.01 8.11 9.10
CA PRO A 206 -7.42 7.05 8.18
C PRO A 206 -6.40 6.88 7.06
N LEU A 207 -6.01 5.65 6.78
CA LEU A 207 -4.96 5.39 5.77
C LEU A 207 -5.37 5.90 4.38
N ASN A 208 -6.63 5.76 4.00
CA ASN A 208 -7.11 6.22 2.70
C ASN A 208 -6.95 7.73 2.48
N GLU A 209 -7.02 8.52 3.55
CA GLU A 209 -6.81 9.98 3.46
C GLU A 209 -5.35 10.37 3.25
N ILE A 210 -4.43 9.45 3.58
CA ILE A 210 -2.98 9.65 3.42
C ILE A 210 -2.53 9.29 2.01
N VAL A 211 -3.09 8.20 1.48
CA VAL A 211 -2.63 7.56 0.25
C VAL A 211 -2.74 8.45 -0.99
N ILE A 212 -3.68 9.40 -1.04
CA ILE A 212 -3.95 10.16 -2.27
C ILE A 212 -3.04 11.39 -2.43
N ASP A 213 -3.05 12.32 -1.50
CA ASP A 213 -2.42 13.64 -1.68
C ASP A 213 -1.81 14.23 -0.40
N PHE A 214 -1.88 13.49 0.70
CA PHE A 214 -1.47 14.00 2.00
C PHE A 214 0.02 14.36 2.04
N TYR A 215 0.87 13.49 1.51
CA TYR A 215 2.31 13.69 1.56
C TYR A 215 2.75 14.92 0.75
N ASP A 216 2.20 15.09 -0.44
CA ASP A 216 2.48 16.24 -1.30
C ASP A 216 2.03 17.55 -0.66
N LYS A 217 0.83 17.57 -0.08
CA LYS A 217 0.31 18.71 0.67
C LYS A 217 1.15 19.01 1.91
N LEU A 218 1.54 17.97 2.66
CA LEU A 218 2.40 18.10 3.83
C LEU A 218 3.74 18.77 3.46
N LYS A 219 4.37 18.28 2.39
CA LYS A 219 5.63 18.84 1.87
C LYS A 219 5.45 20.28 1.37
N SER A 220 4.41 20.54 0.60
CA SER A 220 4.10 21.88 0.10
C SER A 220 3.88 22.86 1.24
N TYR A 221 3.04 22.53 2.22
CA TYR A 221 2.69 23.40 3.34
C TYR A 221 3.83 23.65 4.32
N SER A 222 4.75 22.72 4.41
CA SER A 222 5.95 22.84 5.25
C SER A 222 7.19 23.30 4.48
N LYS A 223 7.07 23.66 3.20
CA LYS A 223 8.20 23.97 2.30
C LYS A 223 9.26 22.88 2.27
N GLY A 224 8.83 21.63 2.36
CA GLY A 224 9.69 20.45 2.36
C GLY A 224 10.29 20.06 3.71
N TYR A 225 10.09 20.85 4.75
CA TYR A 225 10.72 20.63 6.06
C TYR A 225 10.04 19.53 6.92
N ALA A 226 8.77 19.22 6.68
CA ALA A 226 8.10 18.19 7.46
C ALA A 226 8.63 16.80 7.12
N SER A 227 8.84 15.99 8.15
CA SER A 227 8.97 14.53 8.02
C SER A 227 7.71 13.85 8.51
N PHE A 228 7.38 12.73 7.91
CA PHE A 228 6.18 11.95 8.18
C PHE A 228 6.52 10.47 8.21
N ASP A 229 6.19 9.84 9.30
CA ASP A 229 6.26 8.40 9.47
C ASP A 229 4.94 7.88 10.00
N TYR A 230 4.53 6.68 9.60
CA TYR A 230 3.27 6.10 10.04
C TYR A 230 3.33 4.58 10.12
N GLN A 231 2.47 4.03 10.96
CA GLN A 231 2.26 2.60 11.09
C GLN A 231 0.77 2.30 11.11
N VAL A 232 0.34 1.37 10.26
CA VAL A 232 -1.03 0.83 10.32
C VAL A 232 -1.18 0.05 11.62
N TYR A 233 -2.25 0.31 12.37
CA TYR A 233 -2.39 -0.30 13.67
C TYR A 233 -3.72 -0.99 13.91
N ASP A 234 -4.84 -0.47 13.39
CA ASP A 234 -6.17 -1.07 13.61
C ASP A 234 -7.18 -0.62 12.56
N TYR A 235 -8.37 -1.20 12.62
CA TYR A 235 -9.51 -0.88 11.79
C TYR A 235 -10.61 -0.24 12.62
N PHE A 236 -11.19 0.86 12.14
CA PHE A 236 -12.30 1.55 12.81
C PHE A 236 -13.48 1.73 11.87
N GLU A 237 -14.67 1.75 12.47
CA GLU A 237 -15.89 2.04 11.73
C GLU A 237 -15.86 3.46 11.16
N GLY A 238 -16.20 3.58 9.87
CA GLY A 238 -16.31 4.84 9.14
C GLY A 238 -17.64 4.95 8.41
N ASP A 239 -18.17 6.17 8.30
CA ASP A 239 -19.33 6.47 7.44
C ASP A 239 -18.89 6.55 5.97
N LEU A 240 -18.69 5.37 5.38
CA LEU A 240 -18.11 5.19 4.06
C LEU A 240 -19.17 4.82 3.04
N VAL A 241 -19.01 5.33 1.83
CA VAL A 241 -19.90 5.08 0.71
C VAL A 241 -19.11 4.73 -0.55
N LYS A 242 -19.67 3.90 -1.39
CA LYS A 242 -19.15 3.67 -2.74
C LYS A 242 -19.52 4.84 -3.63
N LEU A 243 -18.51 5.48 -4.20
CA LEU A 243 -18.66 6.51 -5.23
C LEU A 243 -18.51 5.85 -6.60
N ASN A 244 -19.55 5.90 -7.40
CA ASN A 244 -19.51 5.43 -8.78
C ASN A 244 -19.41 6.64 -9.72
N ILE A 245 -18.48 6.59 -10.65
CA ILE A 245 -18.36 7.57 -11.72
C ILE A 245 -19.10 7.04 -12.96
N LEU A 246 -19.98 7.86 -13.49
CA LEU A 246 -20.75 7.54 -14.71
C LEU A 246 -20.15 8.30 -15.89
N VAL A 247 -19.87 7.60 -16.96
CA VAL A 247 -19.50 8.19 -18.25
C VAL A 247 -20.64 7.86 -19.23
N ASN A 248 -21.24 8.88 -19.79
CA ASN A 248 -22.42 8.72 -20.66
C ASN A 248 -23.56 7.88 -20.03
N SER A 249 -23.80 8.10 -18.71
CA SER A 249 -24.79 7.37 -17.90
C SER A 249 -24.48 5.89 -17.62
N GLU A 250 -23.31 5.40 -18.00
CA GLU A 250 -22.82 4.05 -17.68
C GLU A 250 -21.77 4.10 -16.59
N THR A 251 -21.88 3.21 -15.61
CA THR A 251 -20.89 3.13 -14.50
C THR A 251 -19.58 2.55 -15.02
N VAL A 252 -18.48 3.27 -14.77
CA VAL A 252 -17.13 2.78 -15.05
C VAL A 252 -16.53 2.24 -13.76
N ASP A 253 -16.44 0.93 -13.65
CA ASP A 253 -15.95 0.22 -12.45
C ASP A 253 -14.52 0.62 -12.05
N ALA A 254 -13.66 0.85 -13.04
CA ALA A 254 -12.28 1.29 -12.82
C ALA A 254 -12.15 2.64 -12.09
N PHE A 255 -13.19 3.48 -12.12
CA PHE A 255 -13.23 4.76 -11.41
C PHE A 255 -14.02 4.71 -10.11
N SER A 256 -14.60 3.56 -9.78
CA SER A 256 -15.30 3.40 -8.50
C SER A 256 -14.33 3.52 -7.33
N ASN A 257 -14.74 4.23 -6.28
CA ASN A 257 -13.93 4.41 -5.08
C ASN A 257 -14.80 4.29 -3.82
N ILE A 258 -14.16 3.94 -2.68
CA ILE A 258 -14.81 3.98 -1.37
C ILE A 258 -14.30 5.22 -0.67
N VAL A 259 -15.21 6.13 -0.33
CA VAL A 259 -14.88 7.43 0.25
C VAL A 259 -15.74 7.72 1.48
N HIS A 260 -15.26 8.58 2.36
CA HIS A 260 -16.09 9.05 3.47
C HIS A 260 -17.23 9.91 2.93
N LYS A 261 -18.44 9.70 3.45
CA LYS A 261 -19.67 10.33 2.97
C LYS A 261 -19.58 11.84 2.87
N THR A 262 -18.94 12.50 3.85
CA THR A 262 -18.77 13.97 3.84
C THR A 262 -17.90 14.48 2.70
N ARG A 263 -17.13 13.62 2.05
CA ARG A 263 -16.22 13.98 0.95
C ARG A 263 -16.71 13.53 -0.42
N ALA A 264 -17.78 12.73 -0.46
CA ALA A 264 -18.29 12.17 -1.71
C ALA A 264 -18.59 13.24 -2.76
N GLU A 265 -19.23 14.36 -2.35
CA GLU A 265 -19.57 15.48 -3.25
C GLU A 265 -18.34 16.28 -3.75
N THR A 266 -17.24 16.27 -2.98
CA THR A 266 -16.04 17.03 -3.35
C THR A 266 -15.13 16.24 -4.27
N ILE A 267 -15.21 14.91 -4.21
CA ILE A 267 -14.38 13.98 -4.99
C ILE A 267 -15.05 13.64 -6.33
N GLY A 268 -16.38 13.55 -6.36
CA GLY A 268 -17.17 13.31 -7.58
C GLY A 268 -17.41 14.56 -8.37
#